data_c90b24594157b436da8f4f7a7d9f1b8e
#
_entry.id   c90b24594157b436da8f4f7a7d9f1b8e
#
_cell.length_a   1.000
_cell.length_b   1.000
_cell.length_c   1.000
_cell.angle_alpha   90.00
_cell.angle_beta   90.00
_cell.angle_gamma   90.00
#
_symmetry.space_group_name_H-M   'P 1'
#
loop_
_entity.id
_entity.type
_entity.pdbx_description
1 polymer ?
#
loop_
_entity_poly.entity_id
_entity_poly.type
_entity_poly.pdbx_seq_one_letter_code
_entity_poly.pdbx_strand_id
1 'polypeptide(L)'
;MKPKERAIAALELREPPEGLVPTFELEFQLTQELLGKEYHKGNAWRGVTRAERDRMLHENAELLVEVGERLDYCILMDTCSPDVEGHIETARLIKELSGDRFLVIVHGDATYAIPDGNHMVEYALWFAEKPDEAKRVADERVTAALERGRRLVDGGIDGFALCADYCLNSGPFLSPRMFSEFVTPFLARLVAGYREMGAYVIKHTDGNIMPILDQLVSCRPHAIHSIDTQAAEMDLRVIKEKIGKEVCLIGGVQCGLLQTGTEEEIIANCRYALEHGMPGGGYIYSTSNVAFKGLPLERYLLVLEMRQKYGWYGTPPDAAGAA
;
A
#
# COMPACT_ATOMS: atom_id res chain seq x y z
N MET A 1 13.32 -17.87 0.06
CA MET A 1 13.34 -16.49 -0.46
C MET A 1 13.10 -15.53 0.70
N LYS A 2 13.91 -14.45 0.84
CA LYS A 2 13.71 -13.43 1.89
C LYS A 2 12.39 -12.65 1.67
N PRO A 3 11.78 -12.09 2.72
CA PRO A 3 10.55 -11.27 2.57
C PRO A 3 10.67 -10.20 1.48
N LYS A 4 11.73 -9.39 1.47
CA LYS A 4 12.00 -8.36 0.45
C LYS A 4 12.03 -8.93 -0.97
N GLU A 5 12.64 -10.09 -1.16
CA GLU A 5 12.74 -10.77 -2.46
C GLU A 5 11.35 -11.23 -2.96
N ARG A 6 10.50 -11.70 -2.02
CA ARG A 6 9.10 -12.07 -2.33
C ARG A 6 8.29 -10.85 -2.80
N ALA A 7 8.44 -9.71 -2.11
CA ALA A 7 7.79 -8.47 -2.51
C ALA A 7 8.25 -8.03 -3.91
N ILE A 8 9.57 -7.99 -4.14
CA ILE A 8 10.16 -7.60 -5.43
C ILE A 8 9.67 -8.53 -6.55
N ALA A 9 9.66 -9.85 -6.33
CA ALA A 9 9.16 -10.79 -7.31
C ALA A 9 7.71 -10.49 -7.72
N ALA A 10 6.82 -10.21 -6.76
CA ALA A 10 5.45 -9.85 -7.05
C ALA A 10 5.33 -8.50 -7.78
N LEU A 11 6.04 -7.46 -7.33
CA LEU A 11 6.05 -6.13 -7.95
C LEU A 11 6.58 -6.14 -9.39
N GLU A 12 7.47 -7.10 -9.70
CA GLU A 12 8.03 -7.33 -11.05
C GLU A 12 7.26 -8.40 -11.85
N LEU A 13 6.06 -8.78 -11.39
CA LEU A 13 5.16 -9.74 -12.05
C LEU A 13 5.78 -11.12 -12.27
N ARG A 14 6.71 -11.53 -11.41
CA ARG A 14 7.33 -12.86 -11.45
C ARG A 14 6.58 -13.82 -10.52
N GLU A 15 6.15 -14.95 -11.07
CA GLU A 15 5.62 -16.03 -10.26
C GLU A 15 6.79 -16.80 -9.63
N PRO A 16 6.88 -16.87 -8.30
CA PRO A 16 7.92 -17.68 -7.68
C PRO A 16 7.60 -19.17 -7.89
N PRO A 17 8.62 -20.03 -8.13
CA PRO A 17 8.41 -21.47 -8.34
C PRO A 17 7.88 -22.16 -7.10
N GLU A 18 8.19 -21.62 -5.93
CA GLU A 18 7.76 -22.10 -4.62
C GLU A 18 7.80 -20.97 -3.58
N GLY A 19 7.10 -21.18 -2.49
CA GLY A 19 7.10 -20.27 -1.35
C GLY A 19 5.73 -19.63 -1.06
N LEU A 20 5.67 -18.92 0.04
CA LEU A 20 4.45 -18.27 0.52
C LEU A 20 4.23 -16.96 -0.21
N VAL A 21 2.99 -16.68 -0.63
CA VAL A 21 2.60 -15.40 -1.24
C VAL A 21 3.02 -14.22 -0.34
N PRO A 22 3.62 -13.14 -0.89
CA PRO A 22 3.98 -11.99 -0.07
C PRO A 22 2.74 -11.32 0.54
N THR A 23 2.94 -10.69 1.70
CA THR A 23 1.90 -9.91 2.37
C THR A 23 2.49 -8.66 3.01
N PHE A 24 1.68 -7.64 3.16
CA PHE A 24 1.92 -6.46 3.99
C PHE A 24 0.60 -5.75 4.27
N GLU A 25 0.59 -4.79 5.16
CA GLU A 25 -0.49 -3.83 5.32
C GLU A 25 0.03 -2.41 5.04
N LEU A 26 -0.79 -1.59 4.39
CA LEU A 26 -0.48 -0.19 4.17
C LEU A 26 -0.27 0.54 5.51
N GLU A 27 -1.14 0.28 6.48
CA GLU A 27 -0.95 0.59 7.90
C GLU A 27 -1.42 -0.57 8.78
N PHE A 28 -0.61 -0.94 9.75
CA PHE A 28 -1.01 -1.84 10.82
C PHE A 28 -1.19 -1.04 12.13
N GLN A 29 -2.45 -0.77 12.50
CA GLN A 29 -2.79 0.08 13.64
C GLN A 29 -3.12 -0.71 14.92
N LEU A 30 -2.88 -2.04 14.93
CA LEU A 30 -3.19 -2.95 16.05
C LEU A 30 -1.93 -3.31 16.86
N THR A 31 -0.93 -2.44 16.90
CA THR A 31 0.33 -2.69 17.59
C THR A 31 0.16 -2.79 19.11
N GLN A 32 -0.80 -2.02 19.67
CA GLN A 32 -1.14 -2.10 21.09
C GLN A 32 -1.74 -3.46 21.44
N GLU A 33 -2.64 -3.98 20.61
CA GLU A 33 -3.29 -5.28 20.79
C GLU A 33 -2.31 -6.45 20.58
N LEU A 34 -1.42 -6.32 19.60
CA LEU A 34 -0.46 -7.38 19.24
C LEU A 34 0.75 -7.43 20.18
N LEU A 35 1.31 -6.29 20.56
CA LEU A 35 2.63 -6.15 21.20
C LEU A 35 2.63 -5.31 22.48
N GLY A 36 1.48 -4.69 22.85
CA GLY A 36 1.41 -3.78 24.00
C GLY A 36 2.18 -2.45 23.79
N LYS A 37 2.46 -2.07 22.55
CA LYS A 37 3.25 -0.90 22.18
C LYS A 37 2.52 -0.05 21.13
N GLU A 38 2.76 1.25 21.12
CA GLU A 38 2.27 2.16 20.07
C GLU A 38 3.42 2.95 19.45
N TYR A 39 3.26 3.36 18.19
CA TYR A 39 4.21 4.22 17.50
C TYR A 39 4.20 5.64 18.05
N HIS A 40 5.38 6.26 18.11
CA HIS A 40 5.50 7.71 18.26
C HIS A 40 5.12 8.39 16.94
N LYS A 41 4.01 9.13 16.92
CA LYS A 41 3.51 9.81 15.71
C LYS A 41 2.77 11.12 16.04
N GLY A 42 2.59 11.95 15.02
CA GLY A 42 1.79 13.18 15.13
C GLY A 42 2.32 14.14 16.21
N ASN A 43 1.50 14.44 17.20
CA ASN A 43 1.83 15.39 18.27
C ASN A 43 2.96 14.92 19.20
N ALA A 44 3.30 13.63 19.22
CA ALA A 44 4.41 13.12 20.03
C ALA A 44 5.77 13.74 19.67
N TRP A 45 5.91 14.25 18.46
CA TRP A 45 7.14 14.88 17.97
C TRP A 45 7.30 16.36 18.37
N ARG A 46 6.30 16.97 19.03
CA ARG A 46 6.34 18.40 19.37
C ARG A 46 7.21 18.65 20.59
N GLY A 47 8.18 19.57 20.46
CA GLY A 47 9.01 20.05 21.57
C GLY A 47 10.01 19.02 22.12
N VAL A 48 10.21 17.89 21.44
CA VAL A 48 11.20 16.89 21.85
C VAL A 48 12.63 17.37 21.60
N THR A 49 13.55 17.01 22.47
CA THR A 49 14.98 17.22 22.27
C THR A 49 15.52 16.29 21.18
N ARG A 50 16.72 16.59 20.65
CA ARG A 50 17.38 15.73 19.67
C ARG A 50 17.57 14.29 20.20
N ALA A 51 18.01 14.13 21.42
CA ALA A 51 18.22 12.81 22.01
C ALA A 51 16.92 12.02 22.17
N GLU A 52 15.82 12.69 22.56
CA GLU A 52 14.49 12.07 22.61
C GLU A 52 14.00 11.68 21.23
N ARG A 53 14.17 12.55 20.22
CA ARG A 53 13.85 12.27 18.85
C ARG A 53 14.58 11.01 18.33
N ASP A 54 15.89 10.95 18.50
CA ASP A 54 16.72 9.84 18.05
C ASP A 54 16.28 8.52 18.73
N ARG A 55 15.95 8.54 20.02
CA ARG A 55 15.39 7.40 20.75
C ARG A 55 14.03 6.98 20.19
N MET A 56 13.11 7.92 19.96
CA MET A 56 11.76 7.64 19.44
C MET A 56 11.79 7.09 18.01
N LEU A 57 12.70 7.55 17.15
CA LEU A 57 12.92 6.98 15.82
C LEU A 57 13.41 5.54 15.92
N HIS A 58 14.32 5.26 16.85
CA HIS A 58 14.82 3.90 17.09
C HIS A 58 13.69 2.96 17.59
N GLU A 59 12.91 3.40 18.58
CA GLU A 59 11.77 2.66 19.10
C GLU A 59 10.71 2.37 18.02
N ASN A 60 10.44 3.34 17.12
CA ASN A 60 9.55 3.12 15.98
C ASN A 60 10.13 2.12 14.98
N ALA A 61 11.43 2.18 14.68
CA ALA A 61 12.08 1.22 13.78
C ALA A 61 12.07 -0.20 14.35
N GLU A 62 12.36 -0.36 15.65
CA GLU A 62 12.27 -1.65 16.36
C GLU A 62 10.84 -2.21 16.27
N LEU A 63 9.82 -1.38 16.54
CA LEU A 63 8.43 -1.79 16.50
C LEU A 63 7.97 -2.17 15.09
N LEU A 64 8.41 -1.44 14.05
CA LEU A 64 8.13 -1.80 12.64
C LEU A 64 8.76 -3.14 12.28
N VAL A 65 10.00 -3.40 12.68
CA VAL A 65 10.68 -4.68 12.44
C VAL A 65 9.98 -5.80 13.21
N GLU A 66 9.63 -5.60 14.50
CA GLU A 66 8.93 -6.60 15.31
C GLU A 66 7.56 -6.98 14.70
N VAL A 67 6.78 -5.99 14.24
CA VAL A 67 5.51 -6.23 13.51
C VAL A 67 5.78 -7.01 12.21
N GLY A 68 6.76 -6.57 11.42
CA GLY A 68 7.11 -7.22 10.16
C GLY A 68 7.52 -8.68 10.33
N GLU A 69 8.30 -8.98 11.36
CA GLU A 69 8.72 -10.35 11.67
C GLU A 69 7.58 -11.19 12.22
N ARG A 70 6.77 -10.63 13.13
CA ARG A 70 5.65 -11.34 13.75
C ARG A 70 4.55 -11.72 12.76
N LEU A 71 4.30 -10.86 11.76
CA LEU A 71 3.24 -11.02 10.78
C LEU A 71 3.75 -11.51 9.40
N ASP A 72 5.05 -11.79 9.29
CA ASP A 72 5.74 -12.19 8.04
C ASP A 72 5.50 -11.23 6.88
N TYR A 73 5.51 -9.92 7.17
CA TYR A 73 5.39 -8.89 6.14
C TYR A 73 6.62 -8.86 5.23
N CYS A 74 6.42 -8.44 4.00
CA CYS A 74 7.48 -8.30 3.00
C CYS A 74 7.86 -6.83 2.77
N ILE A 75 6.94 -5.93 3.06
CA ILE A 75 7.07 -4.48 2.92
C ILE A 75 6.75 -3.85 4.29
N LEU A 76 7.53 -2.88 4.70
CA LEU A 76 7.25 -2.04 5.86
C LEU A 76 7.02 -0.60 5.39
N MET A 77 5.90 -0.01 5.79
CA MET A 77 5.58 1.36 5.48
C MET A 77 5.79 2.25 6.71
N ASP A 78 6.71 3.19 6.62
CA ASP A 78 6.89 4.19 7.68
C ASP A 78 5.92 5.36 7.48
N THR A 79 4.89 5.39 8.31
CA THR A 79 3.90 6.47 8.42
C THR A 79 4.08 7.33 9.66
N CYS A 80 5.10 7.05 10.46
CA CYS A 80 5.25 7.57 11.81
C CYS A 80 6.32 8.67 11.92
N SER A 81 7.32 8.67 11.05
CA SER A 81 8.42 9.63 11.07
C SER A 81 7.95 11.05 10.79
N PRO A 82 8.53 12.08 11.48
CA PRO A 82 8.00 13.44 11.44
C PRO A 82 8.33 14.22 10.15
N ASP A 83 9.40 13.85 9.46
CA ASP A 83 9.96 14.56 8.31
C ASP A 83 10.89 13.67 7.46
N VAL A 84 11.48 14.24 6.42
CA VAL A 84 12.37 13.52 5.48
C VAL A 84 13.55 12.87 6.19
N GLU A 85 14.22 13.60 7.08
CA GLU A 85 15.37 13.10 7.85
C GLU A 85 14.94 11.95 8.77
N GLY A 86 13.77 12.06 9.39
CA GLY A 86 13.18 10.98 10.20
C GLY A 86 12.94 9.72 9.39
N HIS A 87 12.32 9.83 8.21
CA HIS A 87 12.10 8.68 7.32
C HIS A 87 13.42 8.02 6.89
N ILE A 88 14.44 8.81 6.54
CA ILE A 88 15.76 8.30 6.17
C ILE A 88 16.40 7.54 7.33
N GLU A 89 16.38 8.13 8.52
CA GLU A 89 16.94 7.49 9.72
C GLU A 89 16.18 6.24 10.12
N THR A 90 14.85 6.26 10.09
CA THR A 90 14.01 5.08 10.36
C THR A 90 14.30 3.96 9.36
N ALA A 91 14.39 4.26 8.06
CA ALA A 91 14.73 3.27 7.05
C ALA A 91 16.12 2.66 7.25
N ARG A 92 17.12 3.49 7.60
CA ARG A 92 18.47 3.02 7.94
C ARG A 92 18.42 2.04 9.12
N LEU A 93 17.73 2.42 10.20
CA LEU A 93 17.56 1.59 11.39
C LEU A 93 16.84 0.27 11.09
N ILE A 94 15.73 0.30 10.32
CA ILE A 94 15.02 -0.92 9.91
C ILE A 94 15.96 -1.86 9.16
N LYS A 95 16.74 -1.36 8.21
CA LYS A 95 17.68 -2.17 7.43
C LYS A 95 18.80 -2.74 8.29
N GLU A 96 19.31 -1.97 9.23
CA GLU A 96 20.33 -2.41 10.19
C GLU A 96 19.80 -3.50 11.13
N LEU A 97 18.65 -3.26 11.77
CA LEU A 97 18.02 -4.18 12.72
C LEU A 97 17.57 -5.50 12.06
N SER A 98 17.07 -5.45 10.83
CA SER A 98 16.52 -6.60 10.13
C SER A 98 17.52 -7.31 9.20
N GLY A 99 18.71 -6.76 8.96
CA GLY A 99 19.64 -7.25 7.93
C GLY A 99 19.08 -7.09 6.51
N ASP A 100 18.42 -5.96 6.24
CA ASP A 100 17.79 -5.60 4.95
C ASP A 100 16.80 -6.66 4.45
N ARG A 101 15.97 -7.17 5.37
CA ARG A 101 14.98 -8.23 5.05
C ARG A 101 13.68 -7.70 4.45
N PHE A 102 13.37 -6.42 4.61
CA PHE A 102 12.12 -5.79 4.21
C PHE A 102 12.33 -4.73 3.14
N LEU A 103 11.34 -4.56 2.27
CA LEU A 103 11.26 -3.40 1.40
C LEU A 103 10.64 -2.24 2.19
N VAL A 104 11.35 -1.12 2.32
CA VAL A 104 10.91 0.03 3.13
C VAL A 104 10.33 1.10 2.23
N ILE A 105 9.06 1.45 2.47
CA ILE A 105 8.35 2.47 1.69
C ILE A 105 7.81 3.59 2.58
N VAL A 106 7.51 4.72 1.96
CA VAL A 106 6.89 5.89 2.60
C VAL A 106 5.81 6.51 1.72
N HIS A 107 5.02 7.44 2.25
CA HIS A 107 4.08 8.23 1.45
C HIS A 107 4.81 9.12 0.43
N GLY A 108 4.29 9.11 -0.81
CA GLY A 108 4.89 9.86 -1.92
C GLY A 108 3.90 10.52 -2.88
N ASP A 109 2.59 10.51 -2.59
CA ASP A 109 1.59 11.10 -3.50
C ASP A 109 1.63 12.64 -3.50
N ALA A 110 1.29 13.20 -4.65
CA ALA A 110 1.18 14.64 -4.87
C ALA A 110 0.00 14.99 -5.79
N THR A 111 -0.81 14.00 -6.14
CA THR A 111 -1.95 14.17 -7.03
C THR A 111 -3.20 14.65 -6.28
N TYR A 112 -4.24 15.01 -6.99
CA TYR A 112 -5.50 15.42 -6.40
C TYR A 112 -6.26 14.22 -5.85
N ALA A 113 -6.68 14.31 -4.60
CA ALA A 113 -7.56 13.36 -3.94
C ALA A 113 -8.99 13.87 -3.86
N ILE A 114 -9.94 13.03 -3.47
CA ILE A 114 -11.26 13.44 -3.04
C ILE A 114 -11.10 14.42 -1.86
N PRO A 115 -11.70 15.64 -1.93
CA PRO A 115 -11.68 16.57 -0.80
C PRO A 115 -12.58 16.08 0.33
N ASP A 116 -12.48 16.69 1.50
CA ASP A 116 -13.47 16.45 2.55
C ASP A 116 -14.87 16.90 2.11
N GLY A 117 -15.91 16.30 2.71
CA GLY A 117 -17.29 16.45 2.27
C GLY A 117 -17.81 17.89 2.24
N ASN A 118 -17.24 18.79 3.07
CA ASN A 118 -17.66 20.20 3.13
C ASN A 118 -17.14 21.01 1.93
N HIS A 119 -16.07 20.57 1.29
CA HIS A 119 -15.40 21.28 0.19
C HIS A 119 -15.63 20.64 -1.19
N MET A 120 -16.43 19.59 -1.30
CA MET A 120 -16.63 18.86 -2.57
C MET A 120 -17.13 19.73 -3.71
N VAL A 121 -18.12 20.61 -3.45
CA VAL A 121 -18.70 21.48 -4.48
C VAL A 121 -17.70 22.55 -4.91
N GLU A 122 -17.07 23.23 -3.95
CA GLU A 122 -16.06 24.24 -4.22
C GLU A 122 -14.90 23.68 -5.04
N TYR A 123 -14.46 22.48 -4.66
CA TYR A 123 -13.37 21.79 -5.33
C TYR A 123 -13.72 21.39 -6.77
N ALA A 124 -14.94 20.89 -7.00
CA ALA A 124 -15.41 20.57 -8.35
C ALA A 124 -15.53 21.82 -9.23
N LEU A 125 -16.05 22.93 -8.67
CA LEU A 125 -16.14 24.22 -9.37
C LEU A 125 -14.76 24.78 -9.73
N TRP A 126 -13.77 24.64 -8.84
CA TRP A 126 -12.40 25.10 -9.11
C TRP A 126 -11.80 24.46 -10.36
N PHE A 127 -11.97 23.16 -10.59
CA PHE A 127 -11.53 22.50 -11.81
C PHE A 127 -12.25 23.02 -13.07
N ALA A 128 -13.54 23.35 -12.95
CA ALA A 128 -14.34 23.84 -14.07
C ALA A 128 -14.03 25.32 -14.42
N GLU A 129 -13.81 26.15 -13.40
CA GLU A 129 -13.65 27.60 -13.56
C GLU A 129 -12.19 28.02 -13.78
N LYS A 130 -11.24 27.24 -13.23
CA LYS A 130 -9.81 27.56 -13.24
C LYS A 130 -8.91 26.37 -13.65
N PRO A 131 -9.17 25.74 -14.81
CA PRO A 131 -8.46 24.53 -15.22
C PRO A 131 -6.95 24.72 -15.36
N ASP A 132 -6.49 25.87 -15.85
CA ASP A 132 -5.05 26.14 -16.01
C ASP A 132 -4.35 26.36 -14.66
N GLU A 133 -5.04 26.96 -13.69
CA GLU A 133 -4.52 27.09 -12.33
C GLU A 133 -4.42 25.70 -11.67
N ALA A 134 -5.44 24.85 -11.82
CA ALA A 134 -5.43 23.49 -11.31
C ALA A 134 -4.25 22.67 -11.89
N LYS A 135 -4.01 22.74 -13.19
CA LYS A 135 -2.86 22.05 -13.83
C LYS A 135 -1.52 22.58 -13.32
N ARG A 136 -1.37 23.90 -13.18
CA ARG A 136 -0.15 24.52 -12.65
C ARG A 136 0.13 24.04 -11.22
N VAL A 137 -0.87 24.04 -10.36
CA VAL A 137 -0.75 23.57 -8.97
C VAL A 137 -0.39 22.08 -8.93
N ALA A 138 -0.97 21.23 -9.78
CA ALA A 138 -0.61 19.84 -9.89
C ALA A 138 0.86 19.65 -10.32
N ASP A 139 1.31 20.43 -11.29
CA ASP A 139 2.70 20.40 -11.77
C ASP A 139 3.70 20.79 -10.67
N GLU A 140 3.42 21.85 -9.93
CA GLU A 140 4.24 22.32 -8.81
C GLU A 140 4.31 21.27 -7.69
N ARG A 141 3.18 20.64 -7.33
CA ARG A 141 3.12 19.57 -6.32
C ARG A 141 3.97 18.37 -6.73
N VAL A 142 3.84 17.91 -7.97
CA VAL A 142 4.63 16.78 -8.47
C VAL A 142 6.12 17.11 -8.51
N THR A 143 6.48 18.33 -8.91
CA THR A 143 7.88 18.78 -8.91
C THR A 143 8.47 18.71 -7.50
N ALA A 144 7.79 19.28 -6.51
CA ALA A 144 8.23 19.25 -5.10
C ALA A 144 8.28 17.82 -4.54
N ALA A 145 7.33 16.96 -4.93
CA ALA A 145 7.32 15.56 -4.50
C ALA A 145 8.51 14.78 -5.09
N LEU A 146 8.88 15.01 -6.33
CA LEU A 146 10.05 14.38 -6.96
C LEU A 146 11.36 14.86 -6.34
N GLU A 147 11.49 16.14 -6.01
CA GLU A 147 12.65 16.67 -5.29
C GLU A 147 12.80 16.04 -3.89
N ARG A 148 11.70 15.96 -3.14
CA ARG A 148 11.64 15.25 -1.86
C ARG A 148 11.96 13.77 -2.03
N GLY A 149 11.40 13.14 -3.05
CA GLY A 149 11.58 11.72 -3.35
C GLY A 149 13.03 11.35 -3.64
N ARG A 150 13.76 12.21 -4.36
CA ARG A 150 15.20 12.03 -4.61
C ARG A 150 15.97 11.92 -3.30
N ARG A 151 15.75 12.83 -2.36
CA ARG A 151 16.40 12.80 -1.04
C ARG A 151 16.10 11.53 -0.27
N LEU A 152 14.84 11.06 -0.33
CA LEU A 152 14.40 9.84 0.34
C LEU A 152 15.05 8.59 -0.25
N VAL A 153 15.11 8.48 -1.59
CA VAL A 153 15.74 7.34 -2.28
C VAL A 153 17.25 7.35 -2.04
N ASP A 154 17.90 8.50 -2.16
CA ASP A 154 19.33 8.64 -1.86
C ASP A 154 19.64 8.29 -0.39
N GLY A 155 18.67 8.51 0.52
CA GLY A 155 18.70 8.10 1.92
C GLY A 155 18.33 6.65 2.20
N GLY A 156 18.01 5.87 1.17
CA GLY A 156 17.79 4.42 1.29
C GLY A 156 16.33 3.97 1.37
N ILE A 157 15.36 4.83 1.07
CA ILE A 157 13.96 4.40 0.89
C ILE A 157 13.85 3.59 -0.40
N ASP A 158 13.17 2.42 -0.34
CA ASP A 158 13.06 1.50 -1.47
C ASP A 158 11.85 1.81 -2.38
N GLY A 159 10.87 2.57 -1.88
CA GLY A 159 9.67 2.86 -2.68
C GLY A 159 8.68 3.82 -2.04
N PHE A 160 7.60 4.08 -2.78
CA PHE A 160 6.56 5.02 -2.40
C PHE A 160 5.17 4.41 -2.52
N ALA A 161 4.32 4.67 -1.51
CA ALA A 161 2.88 4.49 -1.59
C ALA A 161 2.24 5.83 -1.98
N LEU A 162 1.48 5.84 -3.07
CA LEU A 162 0.75 7.00 -3.56
C LEU A 162 -0.70 6.87 -3.11
N CYS A 163 -1.10 7.59 -2.06
CA CYS A 163 -2.33 7.37 -1.31
C CYS A 163 -3.38 8.48 -1.50
N ALA A 164 -3.47 9.08 -2.68
CA ALA A 164 -4.59 9.94 -3.01
C ALA A 164 -5.79 9.09 -3.41
N ASP A 165 -6.91 9.18 -2.69
CA ASP A 165 -8.14 8.49 -3.04
C ASP A 165 -8.89 9.22 -4.15
N TYR A 166 -9.28 8.47 -5.16
CA TYR A 166 -9.95 9.01 -6.36
C TYR A 166 -11.40 8.59 -6.46
N CYS A 167 -11.78 7.49 -5.82
CA CYS A 167 -13.07 6.86 -6.02
C CYS A 167 -13.85 6.69 -4.70
N LEU A 168 -15.15 6.81 -4.84
CA LEU A 168 -16.14 6.34 -3.88
C LEU A 168 -16.54 4.91 -4.24
N ASN A 169 -17.30 4.21 -3.40
CA ASN A 169 -17.80 2.87 -3.72
C ASN A 169 -18.63 2.81 -5.01
N SER A 170 -19.22 3.93 -5.43
CA SER A 170 -20.01 4.05 -6.67
C SER A 170 -19.20 4.44 -7.91
N GLY A 171 -17.96 4.87 -7.77
CA GLY A 171 -17.09 5.31 -8.87
C GLY A 171 -16.25 6.54 -8.56
N PRO A 172 -15.49 7.06 -9.54
CA PRO A 172 -14.57 8.16 -9.35
C PRO A 172 -15.29 9.49 -9.05
N PHE A 173 -14.70 10.29 -8.16
CA PHE A 173 -15.17 11.66 -7.85
C PHE A 173 -15.08 12.59 -9.06
N LEU A 174 -13.94 12.60 -9.74
CA LEU A 174 -13.78 13.26 -11.02
C LEU A 174 -14.23 12.30 -12.14
N SER A 175 -15.05 12.78 -13.07
CA SER A 175 -15.39 11.96 -14.25
C SER A 175 -14.12 11.42 -14.93
N PRO A 176 -14.17 10.27 -15.66
CA PRO A 176 -12.99 9.75 -16.34
C PRO A 176 -12.31 10.73 -17.28
N ARG A 177 -13.09 11.67 -17.89
CA ARG A 177 -12.56 12.76 -18.70
C ARG A 177 -11.78 13.76 -17.85
N MET A 178 -12.34 14.20 -16.72
CA MET A 178 -11.64 15.13 -15.81
C MET A 178 -10.43 14.48 -15.18
N PHE A 179 -10.52 13.18 -14.84
CA PHE A 179 -9.40 12.41 -14.33
C PHE A 179 -8.24 12.37 -15.34
N SER A 180 -8.54 12.16 -16.64
CA SER A 180 -7.54 12.19 -17.71
C SER A 180 -6.88 13.55 -17.91
N GLU A 181 -7.57 14.63 -17.51
CA GLU A 181 -7.07 15.99 -17.67
C GLU A 181 -6.28 16.49 -16.45
N PHE A 182 -6.75 16.19 -15.24
CA PHE A 182 -6.23 16.79 -13.99
C PHE A 182 -5.42 15.83 -13.13
N VAL A 183 -5.51 14.52 -13.35
CA VAL A 183 -4.81 13.54 -12.52
C VAL A 183 -3.84 12.69 -13.33
N THR A 184 -4.27 12.04 -14.39
CA THR A 184 -3.47 11.07 -15.16
C THR A 184 -2.10 11.60 -15.61
N PRO A 185 -1.95 12.82 -16.20
CA PRO A 185 -0.65 13.31 -16.65
C PRO A 185 0.34 13.52 -15.51
N PHE A 186 -0.16 13.98 -14.38
CA PHE A 186 0.63 14.29 -13.18
C PHE A 186 1.00 13.00 -12.42
N LEU A 187 0.07 12.05 -12.32
CA LEU A 187 0.34 10.73 -11.77
C LEU A 187 1.38 9.99 -12.63
N ALA A 188 1.24 10.00 -13.96
CA ALA A 188 2.20 9.38 -14.86
C ALA A 188 3.60 9.97 -14.70
N ARG A 189 3.73 11.30 -14.62
CA ARG A 189 5.01 11.99 -14.38
C ARG A 189 5.60 11.63 -13.02
N LEU A 190 4.79 11.59 -11.95
CA LEU A 190 5.22 11.23 -10.60
C LEU A 190 5.74 9.79 -10.57
N VAL A 191 4.98 8.84 -11.12
CA VAL A 191 5.36 7.44 -11.20
C VAL A 191 6.65 7.26 -12.02
N ALA A 192 6.74 7.87 -13.19
CA ALA A 192 7.94 7.81 -14.04
C ALA A 192 9.16 8.34 -13.29
N GLY A 193 9.07 9.50 -12.65
CA GLY A 193 10.17 10.08 -11.90
C GLY A 193 10.67 9.21 -10.76
N TYR A 194 9.76 8.60 -9.98
CA TYR A 194 10.15 7.66 -8.93
C TYR A 194 10.79 6.38 -9.49
N ARG A 195 10.26 5.84 -10.59
CA ARG A 195 10.85 4.69 -11.26
C ARG A 195 12.26 4.98 -11.81
N GLU A 196 12.49 6.17 -12.37
CA GLU A 196 13.81 6.64 -12.82
C GLU A 196 14.81 6.76 -11.66
N MET A 197 14.35 7.02 -10.45
CA MET A 197 15.16 6.98 -9.24
C MET A 197 15.45 5.55 -8.74
N GLY A 198 14.85 4.52 -9.35
CA GLY A 198 14.97 3.12 -8.93
C GLY A 198 14.01 2.71 -7.83
N ALA A 199 13.02 3.55 -7.49
CA ALA A 199 12.07 3.27 -6.44
C ALA A 199 10.86 2.45 -6.93
N TYR A 200 10.36 1.55 -6.09
CA TYR A 200 9.08 0.88 -6.33
C TYR A 200 7.92 1.83 -6.05
N VAL A 201 6.85 1.75 -6.85
CA VAL A 201 5.68 2.63 -6.73
C VAL A 201 4.43 1.79 -6.62
N ILE A 202 3.73 1.95 -5.50
CA ILE A 202 2.43 1.34 -5.21
C ILE A 202 1.39 2.45 -5.25
N LYS A 203 0.43 2.40 -6.18
CA LYS A 203 -0.70 3.33 -6.21
C LYS A 203 -1.83 2.76 -5.37
N HIS A 204 -2.16 3.43 -4.29
CA HIS A 204 -3.34 3.14 -3.48
C HIS A 204 -4.48 4.10 -3.81
N THR A 205 -5.68 3.57 -3.94
CA THR A 205 -6.94 4.32 -3.97
C THR A 205 -8.10 3.36 -3.70
N ASP A 206 -8.98 3.73 -2.80
CA ASP A 206 -10.16 2.95 -2.45
C ASP A 206 -11.29 3.07 -3.47
N GLY A 207 -12.35 2.27 -3.29
CA GLY A 207 -13.60 2.34 -4.02
C GLY A 207 -13.59 1.72 -5.42
N ASN A 208 -14.60 2.06 -6.22
CA ASN A 208 -14.75 1.55 -7.58
C ASN A 208 -13.84 2.28 -8.57
N ILE A 209 -12.69 1.67 -8.87
CA ILE A 209 -11.71 2.19 -9.83
C ILE A 209 -11.97 1.75 -11.29
N MET A 210 -12.95 0.89 -11.54
CA MET A 210 -13.19 0.33 -12.88
C MET A 210 -13.30 1.38 -13.98
N PRO A 211 -13.98 2.54 -13.79
CA PRO A 211 -14.08 3.58 -14.82
C PRO A 211 -12.78 4.29 -15.17
N ILE A 212 -11.76 4.21 -14.29
CA ILE A 212 -10.44 4.86 -14.49
C ILE A 212 -9.29 3.86 -14.49
N LEU A 213 -9.57 2.55 -14.46
CA LEU A 213 -8.59 1.48 -14.33
C LEU A 213 -7.52 1.54 -15.43
N ASP A 214 -7.93 1.72 -16.68
CA ASP A 214 -7.00 1.77 -17.81
C ASP A 214 -6.08 3.01 -17.72
N GLN A 215 -6.55 4.11 -17.16
CA GLN A 215 -5.74 5.31 -16.92
C GLN A 215 -4.73 5.08 -15.79
N LEU A 216 -5.12 4.40 -14.71
CA LEU A 216 -4.20 4.04 -13.63
C LEU A 216 -3.08 3.12 -14.14
N VAL A 217 -3.42 2.09 -14.92
CA VAL A 217 -2.45 1.17 -15.54
C VAL A 217 -1.52 1.91 -16.51
N SER A 218 -2.04 2.85 -17.32
CA SER A 218 -1.25 3.64 -18.26
C SER A 218 -0.16 4.48 -17.58
N CYS A 219 -0.35 4.86 -16.30
CA CYS A 219 0.67 5.53 -15.50
C CYS A 219 1.83 4.61 -15.08
N ARG A 220 1.69 3.29 -15.26
CA ARG A 220 2.71 2.26 -15.03
C ARG A 220 3.25 2.20 -13.58
N PRO A 221 2.41 2.24 -12.53
CA PRO A 221 2.88 1.90 -11.19
C PRO A 221 3.35 0.43 -11.16
N HIS A 222 4.15 0.04 -10.17
CA HIS A 222 4.51 -1.37 -9.99
C HIS A 222 3.32 -2.17 -9.44
N ALA A 223 2.49 -1.54 -8.62
CA ALA A 223 1.29 -2.19 -8.08
C ALA A 223 0.12 -1.20 -7.95
N ILE A 224 -1.09 -1.76 -7.99
CA ILE A 224 -2.32 -1.09 -7.57
C ILE A 224 -2.79 -1.76 -6.27
N HIS A 225 -2.90 -1.00 -5.21
CA HIS A 225 -3.52 -1.27 -3.92
C HIS A 225 -4.74 -0.36 -3.82
N SER A 226 -5.61 -0.65 -3.25
CA SER A 226 -6.57 -1.47 -2.62
C SER A 226 -7.45 -2.13 -3.69
N ILE A 227 -7.37 -3.43 -3.86
CA ILE A 227 -8.39 -4.10 -4.67
C ILE A 227 -9.58 -4.35 -3.74
N ASP A 228 -10.45 -3.33 -3.66
CA ASP A 228 -11.56 -3.30 -2.72
C ASP A 228 -12.80 -3.98 -3.29
N THR A 229 -12.90 -5.28 -3.06
CA THR A 229 -14.01 -6.10 -3.54
C THR A 229 -15.37 -5.83 -2.83
N GLN A 230 -15.44 -4.83 -1.96
CA GLN A 230 -16.70 -4.32 -1.38
C GLN A 230 -17.34 -3.24 -2.26
N ALA A 231 -16.53 -2.55 -3.06
CA ALA A 231 -17.03 -1.51 -3.96
C ALA A 231 -17.75 -2.13 -5.17
N ALA A 232 -18.66 -1.37 -5.78
CA ALA A 232 -19.41 -1.81 -6.95
C ALA A 232 -18.47 -2.24 -8.09
N GLU A 233 -18.82 -3.30 -8.80
CA GLU A 233 -18.11 -3.82 -9.98
C GLU A 233 -16.66 -4.29 -9.72
N MET A 234 -16.18 -4.24 -8.48
CA MET A 234 -14.84 -4.64 -8.11
C MET A 234 -14.77 -6.14 -7.78
N ASP A 235 -14.27 -6.92 -8.71
CA ASP A 235 -14.02 -8.35 -8.55
C ASP A 235 -12.55 -8.66 -8.83
N LEU A 236 -11.85 -9.28 -7.86
CA LEU A 236 -10.42 -9.54 -7.97
C LEU A 236 -10.07 -10.43 -9.16
N ARG A 237 -10.87 -11.47 -9.45
CA ARG A 237 -10.65 -12.37 -10.59
C ARG A 237 -10.74 -11.60 -11.90
N VAL A 238 -11.81 -10.79 -12.08
CA VAL A 238 -12.03 -9.98 -13.29
C VAL A 238 -10.89 -8.98 -13.48
N ILE A 239 -10.48 -8.29 -12.40
CA ILE A 239 -9.37 -7.32 -12.44
C ILE A 239 -8.06 -8.04 -12.77
N LYS A 240 -7.78 -9.19 -12.15
CA LYS A 240 -6.60 -10.00 -12.42
C LYS A 240 -6.52 -10.45 -13.87
N GLU A 241 -7.62 -10.94 -14.43
CA GLU A 241 -7.70 -11.32 -15.84
C GLU A 241 -7.43 -10.13 -16.77
N LYS A 242 -7.95 -8.94 -16.41
CA LYS A 242 -7.82 -7.72 -17.23
C LYS A 242 -6.43 -7.11 -17.21
N ILE A 243 -5.82 -6.93 -16.03
CA ILE A 243 -4.59 -6.14 -15.87
C ILE A 243 -3.45 -6.85 -15.14
N GLY A 244 -3.65 -8.06 -14.64
CA GLY A 244 -2.65 -8.74 -13.79
C GLY A 244 -1.35 -9.13 -14.50
N LYS A 245 -1.27 -8.96 -15.83
CA LYS A 245 -0.03 -9.11 -16.62
C LYS A 245 0.73 -7.80 -16.80
N GLU A 246 0.16 -6.67 -16.39
CA GLU A 246 0.73 -5.33 -16.58
C GLU A 246 1.11 -4.68 -15.24
N VAL A 247 0.39 -5.04 -14.17
CA VAL A 247 0.60 -4.43 -12.84
C VAL A 247 0.32 -5.45 -11.74
N CYS A 248 1.10 -5.40 -10.66
CA CYS A 248 0.87 -6.20 -9.47
C CYS A 248 -0.41 -5.73 -8.75
N LEU A 249 -1.22 -6.67 -8.27
CA LEU A 249 -2.44 -6.39 -7.51
C LEU A 249 -2.18 -6.62 -6.01
N ILE A 250 -2.66 -5.70 -5.19
CA ILE A 250 -2.52 -5.78 -3.72
C ILE A 250 -3.90 -5.58 -3.09
N GLY A 251 -4.29 -6.48 -2.17
CA GLY A 251 -5.59 -6.41 -1.49
C GLY A 251 -6.45 -7.64 -1.72
N GLY A 252 -7.77 -7.45 -1.80
CA GLY A 252 -8.77 -8.49 -2.02
C GLY A 252 -9.41 -9.05 -0.76
N VAL A 253 -8.83 -8.85 0.44
CA VAL A 253 -9.47 -9.22 1.70
C VAL A 253 -10.29 -8.04 2.23
N GLN A 254 -11.59 -8.21 2.33
CA GLN A 254 -12.53 -7.14 2.66
C GLN A 254 -12.44 -6.72 4.13
N CYS A 255 -12.08 -5.46 4.38
CA CYS A 255 -12.02 -4.90 5.74
C CYS A 255 -13.37 -4.95 6.47
N GLY A 256 -14.47 -4.75 5.75
CA GLY A 256 -15.82 -4.81 6.35
C GLY A 256 -16.17 -6.18 6.89
N LEU A 257 -15.77 -7.27 6.24
CA LEU A 257 -15.96 -8.62 6.76
C LEU A 257 -15.15 -8.86 8.03
N LEU A 258 -13.94 -8.30 8.11
CA LEU A 258 -13.13 -8.37 9.33
C LEU A 258 -13.77 -7.61 10.50
N GLN A 259 -14.62 -6.62 10.24
CA GLN A 259 -15.32 -5.87 11.26
C GLN A 259 -16.64 -6.55 11.68
N THR A 260 -17.45 -6.99 10.73
CA THR A 260 -18.85 -7.39 10.99
C THR A 260 -19.24 -8.76 10.44
N GLY A 261 -18.41 -9.39 9.60
CA GLY A 261 -18.70 -10.69 9.00
C GLY A 261 -18.56 -11.86 9.98
N THR A 262 -19.03 -13.03 9.59
CA THR A 262 -18.78 -14.29 10.30
C THR A 262 -17.39 -14.83 9.96
N GLU A 263 -16.90 -15.77 10.75
CA GLU A 263 -15.61 -16.42 10.50
C GLU A 263 -15.61 -17.17 9.16
N GLU A 264 -16.71 -17.82 8.82
CA GLU A 264 -16.89 -18.53 7.55
C GLU A 264 -16.82 -17.57 6.36
N GLU A 265 -17.42 -16.37 6.47
CA GLU A 265 -17.34 -15.35 5.42
C GLU A 265 -15.93 -14.82 5.24
N ILE A 266 -15.19 -14.59 6.33
CA ILE A 266 -13.79 -14.20 6.31
C ILE A 266 -12.95 -15.27 5.61
N ILE A 267 -13.09 -16.55 6.04
CA ILE A 267 -12.36 -17.67 5.43
C ILE A 267 -12.66 -17.80 3.94
N ALA A 268 -13.93 -17.71 3.56
CA ALA A 268 -14.34 -17.80 2.14
C ALA A 268 -13.73 -16.67 1.31
N ASN A 269 -13.73 -15.44 1.82
CA ASN A 269 -13.13 -14.28 1.15
C ASN A 269 -11.60 -14.40 1.05
N CYS A 270 -10.92 -14.83 2.11
CA CYS A 270 -9.48 -15.08 2.08
C CYS A 270 -9.09 -16.13 1.05
N ARG A 271 -9.83 -17.23 0.98
CA ARG A 271 -9.62 -18.30 -0.02
C ARG A 271 -9.83 -17.78 -1.44
N TYR A 272 -10.92 -17.03 -1.67
CA TYR A 272 -11.19 -16.41 -2.96
C TYR A 272 -10.04 -15.49 -3.41
N ALA A 273 -9.54 -14.65 -2.49
CA ALA A 273 -8.44 -13.74 -2.77
C ALA A 273 -7.14 -14.49 -3.15
N LEU A 274 -6.81 -15.57 -2.45
CA LEU A 274 -5.64 -16.39 -2.75
C LEU A 274 -5.81 -17.18 -4.06
N GLU A 275 -6.97 -17.81 -4.27
CA GLU A 275 -7.28 -18.61 -5.46
C GLU A 275 -7.20 -17.79 -6.75
N HIS A 276 -7.68 -16.55 -6.73
CA HIS A 276 -7.76 -15.70 -7.93
C HIS A 276 -6.64 -14.69 -8.06
N GLY A 277 -6.00 -14.27 -6.96
CA GLY A 277 -4.89 -13.31 -6.97
C GLY A 277 -3.55 -13.94 -7.32
N MET A 278 -3.25 -15.13 -6.79
CA MET A 278 -1.92 -15.75 -6.89
C MET A 278 -1.52 -16.24 -8.29
N PRO A 279 -2.38 -16.90 -9.08
CA PRO A 279 -1.96 -17.51 -10.34
C PRO A 279 -1.25 -16.55 -11.28
N GLY A 280 -0.09 -16.96 -11.79
CA GLY A 280 0.75 -16.16 -12.69
C GLY A 280 1.61 -15.10 -11.97
N GLY A 281 1.69 -15.12 -10.63
CA GLY A 281 2.45 -14.13 -9.85
C GLY A 281 1.79 -12.75 -9.83
N GLY A 282 2.55 -11.67 -9.55
CA GLY A 282 2.03 -10.30 -9.56
C GLY A 282 0.87 -10.08 -8.59
N TYR A 283 0.97 -10.67 -7.38
CA TYR A 283 -0.03 -10.51 -6.33
C TYR A 283 0.62 -10.42 -4.96
N ILE A 284 0.16 -9.48 -4.16
CA ILE A 284 0.49 -9.34 -2.73
C ILE A 284 -0.81 -9.43 -1.94
N TYR A 285 -0.90 -10.43 -1.08
CA TYR A 285 -2.06 -10.66 -0.23
C TYR A 285 -2.15 -9.64 0.89
N SER A 286 -3.26 -8.93 1.00
CA SER A 286 -3.46 -7.82 1.95
C SER A 286 -4.95 -7.59 2.17
N THR A 287 -5.28 -6.84 3.22
CA THR A 287 -6.62 -6.25 3.32
C THR A 287 -6.86 -5.23 2.21
N SER A 288 -8.13 -4.92 1.96
CA SER A 288 -8.52 -3.94 0.94
C SER A 288 -8.26 -2.48 1.36
N ASN A 289 -7.73 -2.24 2.56
CA ASN A 289 -7.36 -0.91 3.04
C ASN A 289 -6.21 -0.99 4.06
N VAL A 290 -6.53 -1.01 5.35
CA VAL A 290 -5.58 -1.06 6.47
C VAL A 290 -6.12 -1.93 7.60
N ALA A 291 -5.25 -2.49 8.43
CA ALA A 291 -5.63 -3.09 9.69
C ALA A 291 -5.84 -1.98 10.74
N PHE A 292 -7.04 -1.38 10.73
CA PHE A 292 -7.34 -0.15 11.47
C PHE A 292 -7.62 -0.39 12.97
N LYS A 293 -7.42 0.65 13.77
CA LYS A 293 -7.68 0.63 15.23
C LYS A 293 -9.15 0.30 15.53
N GLY A 294 -9.36 -0.71 16.38
CA GLY A 294 -10.68 -1.22 16.73
C GLY A 294 -11.15 -2.42 15.90
N LEU A 295 -10.39 -2.85 14.91
CA LEU A 295 -10.56 -4.15 14.28
C LEU A 295 -10.16 -5.25 15.29
N PRO A 296 -10.96 -6.33 15.48
CA PRO A 296 -10.55 -7.44 16.34
C PRO A 296 -9.28 -8.10 15.83
N LEU A 297 -8.22 -8.12 16.66
CA LEU A 297 -6.93 -8.67 16.27
C LEU A 297 -7.01 -10.12 15.81
N GLU A 298 -7.82 -10.94 16.50
CA GLU A 298 -8.02 -12.36 16.17
C GLU A 298 -8.56 -12.57 14.75
N ARG A 299 -9.41 -11.68 14.25
CA ARG A 299 -9.93 -11.73 12.88
C ARG A 299 -8.87 -11.36 11.85
N TYR A 300 -8.00 -10.42 12.18
CA TYR A 300 -6.86 -10.11 11.34
C TYR A 300 -5.83 -11.27 11.32
N LEU A 301 -5.58 -11.89 12.48
CA LEU A 301 -4.70 -13.06 12.54
C LEU A 301 -5.27 -14.25 11.77
N LEU A 302 -6.59 -14.42 11.72
CA LEU A 302 -7.24 -15.43 10.86
C LEU A 302 -6.92 -15.22 9.36
N VAL A 303 -6.85 -13.96 8.90
CA VAL A 303 -6.43 -13.64 7.52
C VAL A 303 -5.03 -14.22 7.24
N LEU A 304 -4.10 -14.01 8.16
CA LEU A 304 -2.72 -14.52 8.02
C LEU A 304 -2.64 -16.05 8.18
N GLU A 305 -3.50 -16.64 9.01
CA GLU A 305 -3.64 -18.10 9.10
C GLU A 305 -4.11 -18.69 7.75
N MET A 306 -5.11 -18.09 7.11
CA MET A 306 -5.59 -18.53 5.80
C MET A 306 -4.49 -18.39 4.74
N ARG A 307 -3.67 -17.34 4.80
CA ARG A 307 -2.48 -17.22 3.95
C ARG A 307 -1.50 -18.39 4.18
N GLN A 308 -1.20 -18.73 5.42
CA GLN A 308 -0.33 -19.87 5.74
C GLN A 308 -0.88 -21.18 5.22
N LYS A 309 -2.19 -21.35 5.24
CA LYS A 309 -2.84 -22.61 4.84
C LYS A 309 -3.00 -22.74 3.32
N TYR A 310 -3.29 -21.66 2.61
CA TYR A 310 -3.67 -21.69 1.19
C TYR A 310 -2.78 -20.86 0.26
N GLY A 311 -1.86 -20.06 0.80
CA GLY A 311 -1.10 -19.07 0.04
C GLY A 311 0.25 -19.57 -0.50
N TRP A 312 0.42 -20.86 -0.76
CA TRP A 312 1.68 -21.41 -1.22
C TRP A 312 1.74 -21.54 -2.74
N TYR A 313 2.82 -21.06 -3.32
CA TYR A 313 3.27 -21.46 -4.64
C TYR A 313 4.04 -22.77 -4.47
N GLY A 314 3.71 -23.79 -5.28
CA GLY A 314 4.27 -25.14 -5.13
C GLY A 314 3.70 -25.91 -3.94
N THR A 315 4.47 -26.85 -3.41
CA THR A 315 4.05 -27.75 -2.32
C THR A 315 4.31 -27.11 -0.95
N PRO A 316 3.32 -27.00 -0.05
CA PRO A 316 3.54 -26.55 1.32
C PRO A 316 4.58 -27.43 2.06
N PRO A 317 5.40 -26.88 2.96
CA PRO A 317 6.43 -27.62 3.70
C PRO A 317 5.89 -28.84 4.46
N ASP A 318 4.70 -28.75 5.03
CA ASP A 318 4.09 -29.82 5.83
C ASP A 318 3.51 -30.98 5.00
N ALA A 319 3.29 -30.78 3.69
CA ALA A 319 2.84 -31.84 2.79
C ALA A 319 3.97 -32.75 2.30
N ALA A 320 5.22 -32.32 2.43
CA ALA A 320 6.40 -33.10 2.05
C ALA A 320 6.78 -34.20 3.08
N GLY A 321 6.19 -34.19 4.28
CA GLY A 321 6.42 -35.15 5.35
C GLY A 321 5.35 -36.26 5.47
N ALA A 322 4.31 -36.23 4.61
CA ALA A 322 3.18 -37.18 4.67
C ALA A 322 3.15 -38.19 3.51
N ALA A 323 4.25 -38.33 2.74
CA ALA A 323 4.38 -39.28 1.64
C ALA A 323 5.32 -40.44 1.99
#